data_b216cb1d17fb907a30cc54fad83e5eaa
#
_entry.id   b216cb1d17fb907a30cc54fad83e5eaa
#
_cell.length_a   1.000
_cell.length_b   1.000
_cell.length_c   1.000
_cell.angle_alpha   90.00
_cell.angle_beta   90.00
_cell.angle_gamma   90.00
#
_symmetry.space_group_name_H-M   'P 1'
#
loop_
_entity.id
_entity.type
_entity.pdbx_description
1 polymer ?
#
loop_
_entity_poly.entity_id
_entity_poly.type
_entity_poly.pdbx_seq_one_letter_code
_entity_poly.pdbx_strand_id
1 'polypeptide(L)'
;MDTNVSNSWEQRDMQAVFHGFTDLGTLNAEGPVILTHGDGIRVFDVHGKSYIDANSGLWNNVAGFNHQGIIDALCAQARKFPGYHAFFGRVADTTVALSEKLIELSPFDAGKVYYTNSGSEANDTVVKMLWMLHRRNGQPQRRKIITRVNAYHGVTVATASMTGKAYNAEFGLPLPGFLHADCPHYWRFGLEGETELEFSARLARNLEELILKEGPDTIAGMFAEPVQGAGGVIVPAEGYFEAIRPILRKYNIPFIADEVICGFGRTGEMWGSVKYDMQPDIIVASKCITAGYFPMGAVILGKAFCDALMKVSEEAEEFPHGFTAGGNPLGSAVALKSLAVIEDEGLLGNVNKVSGRFMARLKKLGEHKYCLLYTSPSPRDRTRSRMPSSA
;
A
#
# COMPACT_ATOMS: atom_id res chain seq x y z
N MET A 1 -39.56 13.46 29.90
CA MET A 1 -38.46 13.21 28.97
C MET A 1 -37.24 12.94 29.81
N ASP A 2 -36.89 11.68 30.02
CA ASP A 2 -35.74 11.29 30.80
C ASP A 2 -34.46 11.64 30.05
N THR A 3 -33.76 12.68 30.52
CA THR A 3 -32.48 13.13 29.98
C THR A 3 -31.28 12.37 30.58
N ASN A 4 -31.46 11.11 30.88
CA ASN A 4 -30.34 10.21 31.18
C ASN A 4 -29.77 9.62 29.89
N VAL A 5 -29.32 10.47 28.99
CA VAL A 5 -28.43 10.04 27.91
C VAL A 5 -27.11 9.75 28.59
N SER A 6 -26.78 8.48 28.74
CA SER A 6 -25.49 8.06 29.24
C SER A 6 -24.42 8.72 28.34
N ASN A 7 -23.48 9.45 28.91
CA ASN A 7 -22.41 10.18 28.22
C ASN A 7 -21.17 9.28 28.07
N SER A 8 -21.37 7.99 27.74
CA SER A 8 -20.28 7.06 27.52
C SER A 8 -19.53 7.37 26.23
N TRP A 9 -18.28 6.96 26.14
CA TRP A 9 -17.47 7.15 24.92
C TRP A 9 -18.10 6.46 23.72
N GLU A 10 -18.69 5.27 23.91
CA GLU A 10 -19.36 4.50 22.86
C GLU A 10 -20.57 5.24 22.30
N GLN A 11 -21.36 5.85 23.18
CA GLN A 11 -22.53 6.64 22.74
C GLN A 11 -22.12 7.92 22.02
N ARG A 12 -21.08 8.58 22.51
CA ARG A 12 -20.54 9.77 21.85
C ARG A 12 -19.97 9.45 20.49
N ASP A 13 -19.27 8.30 20.35
CA ASP A 13 -18.77 7.80 19.08
C ASP A 13 -19.93 7.55 18.10
N MET A 14 -20.93 6.79 18.51
CA MET A 14 -22.11 6.49 17.70
C MET A 14 -22.87 7.74 17.22
N GLN A 15 -22.76 8.86 17.95
CA GLN A 15 -23.39 10.12 17.57
C GLN A 15 -22.52 11.01 16.66
N ALA A 16 -21.19 10.86 16.72
CA ALA A 16 -20.27 11.83 16.13
C ALA A 16 -19.33 11.27 15.06
N VAL A 17 -19.06 9.94 15.05
CA VAL A 17 -18.07 9.33 14.17
C VAL A 17 -18.73 8.51 13.07
N PHE A 18 -18.38 8.80 11.81
CA PHE A 18 -18.75 7.97 10.67
C PHE A 18 -17.63 6.98 10.36
N HIS A 19 -17.86 5.69 10.63
CA HIS A 19 -16.87 4.63 10.47
C HIS A 19 -16.72 4.16 9.02
N GLY A 20 -15.50 4.25 8.46
CA GLY A 20 -15.17 3.68 7.16
C GLY A 20 -14.96 2.16 7.22
N PHE A 21 -15.22 1.43 6.13
CA PHE A 21 -15.06 -0.03 6.03
C PHE A 21 -15.72 -0.83 7.17
N THR A 22 -16.83 -0.36 7.69
CA THR A 22 -17.53 -0.92 8.85
C THR A 22 -18.94 -1.32 8.47
N ASP A 23 -19.35 -2.51 8.90
CA ASP A 23 -20.75 -2.92 8.85
C ASP A 23 -21.52 -2.13 9.92
N LEU A 24 -22.30 -1.13 9.47
CA LEU A 24 -23.03 -0.24 10.36
C LEU A 24 -24.16 -0.97 11.13
N GLY A 25 -24.70 -2.06 10.57
CA GLY A 25 -25.69 -2.88 11.27
C GLY A 25 -25.08 -3.59 12.48
N THR A 26 -23.93 -4.20 12.29
CA THR A 26 -23.16 -4.83 13.38
C THR A 26 -22.68 -3.78 14.40
N LEU A 27 -22.18 -2.64 13.92
CA LEU A 27 -21.75 -1.55 14.81
C LEU A 27 -22.89 -1.05 15.69
N ASN A 28 -24.09 -0.88 15.14
CA ASN A 28 -25.26 -0.45 15.89
C ASN A 28 -25.73 -1.48 16.93
N ALA A 29 -25.52 -2.77 16.65
CA ALA A 29 -25.93 -3.86 17.56
C ALA A 29 -24.93 -4.12 18.68
N GLU A 30 -23.62 -4.06 18.36
CA GLU A 30 -22.53 -4.46 19.27
C GLU A 30 -21.80 -3.27 19.91
N GLY A 31 -21.92 -2.07 19.33
CA GLY A 31 -21.18 -0.88 19.72
C GLY A 31 -19.74 -0.85 19.24
N PRO A 32 -19.08 0.32 19.29
CA PRO A 32 -17.66 0.47 18.95
C PRO A 32 -16.74 0.03 20.09
N VAL A 33 -15.52 -0.33 19.76
CA VAL A 33 -14.42 -0.47 20.72
C VAL A 33 -13.61 0.83 20.74
N ILE A 34 -13.63 1.55 21.84
CA ILE A 34 -12.95 2.83 22.00
C ILE A 34 -11.55 2.59 22.60
N LEU A 35 -10.51 2.76 21.79
CA LEU A 35 -9.12 2.59 22.22
C LEU A 35 -8.57 3.89 22.83
N THR A 36 -7.79 3.77 23.90
CA THR A 36 -7.22 4.91 24.62
C THR A 36 -5.70 5.03 24.47
N HIS A 37 -4.98 3.92 24.46
CA HIS A 37 -3.53 3.89 24.33
C HIS A 37 -3.04 2.55 23.79
N GLY A 38 -1.77 2.52 23.43
CA GLY A 38 -1.08 1.30 23.01
C GLY A 38 0.29 1.19 23.69
N ASP A 39 0.76 -0.03 23.92
CA ASP A 39 2.09 -0.33 24.43
C ASP A 39 2.63 -1.61 23.82
N GLY A 40 3.79 -1.55 23.20
CA GLY A 40 4.38 -2.66 22.45
C GLY A 40 3.40 -3.21 21.40
N ILE A 41 2.94 -4.45 21.59
CA ILE A 41 1.99 -5.13 20.69
C ILE A 41 0.53 -5.07 21.17
N ARG A 42 0.24 -4.29 22.21
CA ARG A 42 -1.09 -4.24 22.83
C ARG A 42 -1.74 -2.90 22.65
N VAL A 43 -3.06 -2.92 22.53
CA VAL A 43 -3.93 -1.75 22.62
C VAL A 43 -4.92 -1.94 23.77
N PHE A 44 -5.38 -0.84 24.34
CA PHE A 44 -6.24 -0.84 25.51
C PHE A 44 -7.49 0.01 25.24
N ASP A 45 -8.64 -0.51 25.63
CA ASP A 45 -9.89 0.22 25.51
C ASP A 45 -10.19 1.11 26.74
N VAL A 46 -11.29 1.85 26.67
CA VAL A 46 -11.77 2.76 27.74
C VAL A 46 -12.11 2.05 29.03
N HIS A 47 -12.32 0.74 29.00
CA HIS A 47 -12.61 -0.09 30.18
C HIS A 47 -11.36 -0.76 30.75
N GLY A 48 -10.17 -0.47 30.19
CA GLY A 48 -8.90 -1.03 30.61
C GLY A 48 -8.65 -2.47 30.12
N LYS A 49 -9.51 -2.99 29.25
CA LYS A 49 -9.27 -4.30 28.62
C LYS A 49 -8.17 -4.20 27.58
N SER A 50 -7.22 -5.13 27.61
CA SER A 50 -6.13 -5.19 26.65
C SER A 50 -6.37 -6.20 25.54
N TYR A 51 -5.92 -5.84 24.33
CA TYR A 51 -5.98 -6.69 23.14
C TYR A 51 -4.57 -6.80 22.54
N ILE A 52 -4.24 -7.99 22.02
CA ILE A 52 -3.06 -8.13 21.15
C ILE A 52 -3.44 -7.61 19.77
N ASP A 53 -2.72 -6.59 19.30
CA ASP A 53 -2.91 -6.07 17.94
C ASP A 53 -2.16 -6.94 16.92
N ALA A 54 -2.81 -8.00 16.45
CA ALA A 54 -2.26 -8.89 15.45
C ALA A 54 -2.23 -8.29 14.03
N ASN A 55 -2.94 -7.19 13.80
CA ASN A 55 -2.95 -6.47 12.53
C ASN A 55 -1.84 -5.41 12.41
N SER A 56 -1.10 -5.14 13.50
CA SER A 56 -0.05 -4.13 13.49
C SER A 56 -0.60 -2.75 13.06
N GLY A 57 -1.63 -2.29 13.78
CA GLY A 57 -2.47 -1.18 13.34
C GLY A 57 -3.27 -1.55 12.08
N LEU A 58 -2.98 -0.89 10.98
CA LEU A 58 -3.46 -1.31 9.64
C LEU A 58 -2.25 -1.66 8.76
N TRP A 59 -1.47 -2.66 9.18
CA TRP A 59 -0.19 -3.08 8.57
C TRP A 59 0.85 -1.96 8.52
N ASN A 60 0.85 -1.06 9.49
CA ASN A 60 1.70 0.12 9.50
C ASN A 60 2.61 0.25 10.74
N ASN A 61 2.38 -0.53 11.79
CA ASN A 61 3.16 -0.45 13.02
C ASN A 61 4.27 -1.53 13.01
N VAL A 62 5.51 -1.14 12.74
CA VAL A 62 6.68 -2.05 12.73
C VAL A 62 7.50 -1.99 14.02
N ALA A 63 7.37 -0.92 14.80
CA ALA A 63 8.15 -0.67 16.02
C ALA A 63 7.37 -0.92 17.32
N GLY A 64 6.09 -1.33 17.22
CA GLY A 64 5.18 -1.37 18.35
C GLY A 64 4.64 0.01 18.73
N PHE A 65 3.62 0.02 19.57
CA PHE A 65 3.07 1.25 20.14
C PHE A 65 3.99 1.81 21.24
N ASN A 66 3.98 3.12 21.42
CA ASN A 66 4.71 3.81 22.48
C ASN A 66 6.25 3.66 22.41
N HIS A 67 6.81 3.57 21.20
CA HIS A 67 8.27 3.51 21.02
C HIS A 67 8.91 4.85 21.33
N GLN A 68 9.64 4.93 22.45
CA GLN A 68 10.14 6.19 23.01
C GLN A 68 11.01 6.97 22.03
N GLY A 69 11.93 6.31 21.32
CA GLY A 69 12.81 6.99 20.37
C GLY A 69 12.08 7.67 19.21
N ILE A 70 10.96 7.11 18.75
CA ILE A 70 10.12 7.72 17.70
C ILE A 70 9.36 8.92 18.28
N ILE A 71 8.81 8.78 19.49
CA ILE A 71 8.10 9.85 20.19
C ILE A 71 9.04 11.02 20.45
N ASP A 72 10.27 10.76 20.93
CA ASP A 72 11.26 11.80 21.20
C ASP A 72 11.66 12.56 19.93
N ALA A 73 11.84 11.85 18.80
CA ALA A 73 12.13 12.47 17.51
C ALA A 73 11.00 13.40 17.05
N LEU A 74 9.74 12.94 17.17
CA LEU A 74 8.56 13.75 16.88
C LEU A 74 8.50 14.99 17.76
N CYS A 75 8.65 14.84 19.08
CA CYS A 75 8.60 15.95 20.05
C CYS A 75 9.73 16.95 19.82
N ALA A 76 10.95 16.49 19.56
CA ALA A 76 12.10 17.34 19.26
C ALA A 76 11.86 18.17 17.99
N GLN A 77 11.39 17.54 16.93
CA GLN A 77 11.09 18.25 15.67
C GLN A 77 9.91 19.20 15.81
N ALA A 78 8.88 18.86 16.62
CA ALA A 78 7.76 19.75 16.90
C ALA A 78 8.20 21.05 17.57
N ARG A 79 9.18 21.00 18.47
CA ARG A 79 9.75 22.19 19.12
C ARG A 79 10.65 22.99 18.19
N LYS A 80 11.36 22.33 17.25
CA LYS A 80 12.29 22.97 16.32
C LYS A 80 11.55 23.65 15.17
N PHE A 81 10.73 22.88 14.43
CA PHE A 81 10.04 23.34 13.22
C PHE A 81 8.87 22.39 12.91
N PRO A 82 7.65 22.70 13.39
CA PRO A 82 6.54 21.75 13.38
C PRO A 82 5.92 21.52 12.01
N GLY A 83 5.99 22.48 11.09
CA GLY A 83 5.35 22.33 9.78
C GLY A 83 5.79 23.37 8.78
N TYR A 84 5.96 22.93 7.53
CA TYR A 84 6.15 23.77 6.36
C TYR A 84 5.82 22.98 5.10
N HIS A 85 5.51 23.67 4.02
CA HIS A 85 5.24 23.07 2.72
C HIS A 85 6.55 22.78 1.95
N ALA A 86 6.49 21.89 0.97
CA ALA A 86 7.60 21.58 0.06
C ALA A 86 7.39 22.18 -1.35
N PHE A 87 6.89 23.44 -1.43
CA PHE A 87 6.63 24.16 -2.68
C PHE A 87 7.59 25.32 -2.90
N PHE A 88 7.67 25.80 -4.14
CA PHE A 88 8.39 27.01 -4.51
C PHE A 88 9.88 26.98 -4.15
N GLY A 89 10.50 25.79 -4.27
CA GLY A 89 11.92 25.61 -3.95
C GLY A 89 12.24 25.64 -2.47
N ARG A 90 11.24 25.49 -1.59
CA ARG A 90 11.42 25.44 -0.13
C ARG A 90 11.16 24.03 0.38
N VAL A 91 11.97 23.57 1.33
CA VAL A 91 11.85 22.24 1.94
C VAL A 91 12.55 22.26 3.30
N ALA A 92 12.11 21.42 4.24
CA ALA A 92 12.77 21.28 5.53
C ALA A 92 14.03 20.39 5.42
N ASP A 93 15.02 20.63 6.29
CA ASP A 93 16.25 19.85 6.37
C ASP A 93 15.99 18.35 6.62
N THR A 94 15.04 18.03 7.48
CA THR A 94 14.63 16.63 7.74
C THR A 94 14.05 15.95 6.51
N THR A 95 13.37 16.69 5.64
CA THR A 95 12.82 16.14 4.40
C THR A 95 13.92 15.85 3.37
N VAL A 96 14.97 16.69 3.32
CA VAL A 96 16.15 16.43 2.51
C VAL A 96 16.85 15.15 2.99
N ALA A 97 17.13 15.06 4.30
CA ALA A 97 17.79 13.89 4.89
C ALA A 97 16.99 12.60 4.67
N LEU A 98 15.64 12.66 4.79
CA LEU A 98 14.78 11.51 4.49
C LEU A 98 14.85 11.12 3.00
N SER A 99 14.90 12.09 2.09
CA SER A 99 15.03 11.81 0.66
C SER A 99 16.33 11.10 0.34
N GLU A 100 17.44 11.55 0.90
CA GLU A 100 18.76 10.90 0.77
C GLU A 100 18.71 9.46 1.31
N LYS A 101 18.11 9.25 2.48
CA LYS A 101 17.97 7.90 3.06
C LYS A 101 17.09 6.97 2.22
N LEU A 102 15.99 7.45 1.67
CA LEU A 102 15.12 6.64 0.80
C LEU A 102 15.78 6.32 -0.55
N ILE A 103 16.58 7.23 -1.09
CA ILE A 103 17.39 6.98 -2.29
C ILE A 103 18.45 5.92 -1.99
N GLU A 104 19.17 6.03 -0.87
CA GLU A 104 20.15 5.02 -0.42
C GLU A 104 19.55 3.63 -0.28
N LEU A 105 18.34 3.53 0.30
CA LEU A 105 17.63 2.26 0.52
C LEU A 105 16.95 1.70 -0.74
N SER A 106 16.92 2.46 -1.83
CA SER A 106 16.22 2.06 -3.06
C SER A 106 16.90 0.87 -3.74
N PRO A 107 16.13 -0.10 -4.29
CA PRO A 107 16.69 -1.26 -4.97
C PRO A 107 17.12 -0.98 -6.42
N PHE A 108 17.04 0.26 -6.85
CA PHE A 108 17.45 0.72 -8.19
C PHE A 108 18.15 2.09 -8.11
N ASP A 109 18.77 2.52 -9.19
CA ASP A 109 19.32 3.88 -9.29
C ASP A 109 18.18 4.90 -9.22
N ALA A 110 17.98 5.50 -8.03
CA ALA A 110 16.92 6.44 -7.76
C ALA A 110 17.35 7.89 -8.03
N GLY A 111 16.44 8.66 -8.64
CA GLY A 111 16.67 10.08 -8.93
C GLY A 111 16.21 11.01 -7.80
N LYS A 112 14.93 11.01 -7.51
CA LYS A 112 14.31 11.90 -6.51
C LYS A 112 13.15 11.21 -5.79
N VAL A 113 12.77 11.79 -4.64
CA VAL A 113 11.60 11.38 -3.85
C VAL A 113 10.56 12.50 -3.88
N TYR A 114 9.30 12.13 -4.10
CA TYR A 114 8.15 13.03 -3.98
C TYR A 114 7.30 12.61 -2.79
N TYR A 115 6.76 13.56 -2.02
CA TYR A 115 6.04 13.28 -0.77
C TYR A 115 4.55 13.59 -0.85
N THR A 116 3.77 12.76 -0.17
CA THR A 116 2.32 12.83 0.01
C THR A 116 1.96 12.53 1.46
N ASN A 117 0.66 12.47 1.80
CA ASN A 117 0.22 12.16 3.16
C ASN A 117 -0.31 10.71 3.30
N SER A 118 -0.48 10.01 2.19
CA SER A 118 -1.02 8.65 2.15
C SER A 118 -0.55 7.88 0.91
N GLY A 119 -0.71 6.55 0.94
CA GLY A 119 -0.48 5.70 -0.23
C GLY A 119 -1.46 5.98 -1.37
N SER A 120 -2.71 6.35 -1.06
CA SER A 120 -3.70 6.74 -2.08
C SER A 120 -3.25 7.97 -2.86
N GLU A 121 -2.83 9.02 -2.16
CA GLU A 121 -2.27 10.22 -2.79
C GLU A 121 -1.00 9.94 -3.57
N ALA A 122 -0.15 9.03 -3.08
CA ALA A 122 1.09 8.65 -3.75
C ALA A 122 0.82 7.94 -5.08
N ASN A 123 -0.11 6.99 -5.10
CA ASN A 123 -0.53 6.31 -6.33
C ASN A 123 -1.20 7.30 -7.32
N ASP A 124 -2.11 8.18 -6.86
CA ASP A 124 -2.68 9.25 -7.69
C ASP A 124 -1.61 10.15 -8.30
N THR A 125 -0.59 10.49 -7.52
CA THR A 125 0.54 11.30 -7.98
C THR A 125 1.28 10.63 -9.14
N VAL A 126 1.57 9.33 -9.02
CA VAL A 126 2.24 8.58 -10.09
C VAL A 126 1.38 8.53 -11.35
N VAL A 127 0.06 8.34 -11.24
CA VAL A 127 -0.84 8.41 -12.41
C VAL A 127 -0.71 9.76 -13.13
N LYS A 128 -0.68 10.88 -12.37
CA LYS A 128 -0.51 12.23 -12.95
C LYS A 128 0.87 12.42 -13.57
N MET A 129 1.94 11.91 -12.94
CA MET A 129 3.31 11.94 -13.47
C MET A 129 3.39 11.21 -14.81
N LEU A 130 2.83 10.01 -14.91
CA LEU A 130 2.75 9.23 -16.16
C LEU A 130 1.99 10.00 -17.25
N TRP A 131 0.82 10.52 -16.92
CA TRP A 131 0.01 11.28 -17.89
C TRP A 131 0.69 12.55 -18.39
N MET A 132 1.36 13.29 -17.51
CA MET A 132 2.13 14.47 -17.89
C MET A 132 3.30 14.12 -18.80
N LEU A 133 4.08 13.10 -18.42
CA LEU A 133 5.23 12.63 -19.18
C LEU A 133 4.81 12.19 -20.59
N HIS A 134 3.81 11.32 -20.72
CA HIS A 134 3.34 10.84 -22.01
C HIS A 134 2.75 11.97 -22.87
N ARG A 135 1.94 12.84 -22.29
CA ARG A 135 1.35 13.98 -23.01
C ARG A 135 2.42 14.92 -23.57
N ARG A 136 3.44 15.26 -22.79
CA ARG A 136 4.54 16.13 -23.21
C ARG A 136 5.44 15.49 -24.26
N ASN A 137 5.57 14.18 -24.23
CA ASN A 137 6.28 13.40 -25.24
C ASN A 137 5.44 13.12 -26.51
N GLY A 138 4.34 13.85 -26.73
CA GLY A 138 3.51 13.72 -27.92
C GLY A 138 2.63 12.46 -27.96
N GLN A 139 2.42 11.81 -26.81
CA GLN A 139 1.62 10.59 -26.68
C GLN A 139 0.41 10.78 -25.73
N PRO A 140 -0.49 11.76 -26.00
CA PRO A 140 -1.59 12.10 -25.09
C PRO A 140 -2.63 10.98 -24.94
N GLN A 141 -2.63 9.99 -25.83
CA GLN A 141 -3.49 8.81 -25.79
C GLN A 141 -3.03 7.78 -24.75
N ARG A 142 -1.77 7.79 -24.28
CA ARG A 142 -1.22 6.89 -23.25
C ARG A 142 -1.75 7.30 -21.87
N ARG A 143 -2.94 6.81 -21.53
CA ARG A 143 -3.65 7.18 -20.28
C ARG A 143 -4.17 5.98 -19.51
N LYS A 144 -4.27 4.79 -20.15
CA LYS A 144 -4.79 3.60 -19.48
C LYS A 144 -3.80 3.09 -18.44
N ILE A 145 -4.32 2.71 -17.29
CA ILE A 145 -3.55 2.16 -16.17
C ILE A 145 -3.96 0.70 -15.99
N ILE A 146 -2.96 -0.18 -15.95
CA ILE A 146 -3.18 -1.61 -15.65
C ILE A 146 -2.88 -1.86 -14.18
N THR A 147 -3.78 -2.57 -13.51
CA THR A 147 -3.63 -3.12 -12.16
C THR A 147 -4.07 -4.59 -12.17
N ARG A 148 -4.40 -5.17 -11.04
CA ARG A 148 -4.82 -6.58 -10.97
C ARG A 148 -6.16 -6.74 -10.27
N VAL A 149 -6.92 -7.75 -10.64
CA VAL A 149 -8.09 -8.21 -9.88
C VAL A 149 -7.65 -8.49 -8.42
N ASN A 150 -8.47 -8.12 -7.46
CA ASN A 150 -8.20 -8.16 -6.02
C ASN A 150 -7.06 -7.26 -5.52
N ALA A 151 -6.43 -6.44 -6.35
CA ALA A 151 -5.48 -5.44 -5.89
C ALA A 151 -6.15 -4.36 -5.01
N TYR A 152 -5.33 -3.64 -4.23
CA TYR A 152 -5.76 -2.49 -3.46
C TYR A 152 -4.70 -1.38 -3.55
N HIS A 153 -5.07 -0.26 -4.14
CA HIS A 153 -4.15 0.86 -4.37
C HIS A 153 -4.59 2.16 -3.69
N GLY A 154 -5.74 2.16 -3.01
CA GLY A 154 -6.23 3.32 -2.29
C GLY A 154 -7.73 3.57 -2.46
N VAL A 155 -8.18 4.76 -2.01
CA VAL A 155 -9.59 5.14 -1.89
C VAL A 155 -9.93 6.49 -2.53
N THR A 156 -8.97 7.21 -3.12
CA THR A 156 -9.28 8.34 -4.00
C THR A 156 -9.96 7.84 -5.27
N VAL A 157 -10.63 8.68 -6.03
CA VAL A 157 -11.41 8.26 -7.21
C VAL A 157 -10.54 7.47 -8.21
N ALA A 158 -9.29 7.92 -8.47
CA ALA A 158 -8.41 7.20 -9.37
C ALA A 158 -7.89 5.90 -8.71
N THR A 159 -7.40 5.93 -7.47
CA THR A 159 -6.88 4.73 -6.81
C THR A 159 -7.96 3.71 -6.45
N ALA A 160 -9.19 4.13 -6.19
CA ALA A 160 -10.34 3.24 -6.08
C ALA A 160 -10.66 2.58 -7.43
N SER A 161 -10.48 3.30 -8.56
CA SER A 161 -10.56 2.72 -9.90
C SER A 161 -9.43 1.71 -10.18
N MET A 162 -8.24 1.92 -9.59
CA MET A 162 -7.11 0.97 -9.64
C MET A 162 -7.34 -0.25 -8.75
N THR A 163 -8.14 -0.11 -7.70
CA THR A 163 -8.44 -1.17 -6.73
C THR A 163 -9.42 -2.17 -7.32
N GLY A 164 -8.95 -3.39 -7.58
CA GLY A 164 -9.71 -4.46 -8.25
C GLY A 164 -10.71 -5.18 -7.33
N LYS A 165 -11.50 -4.42 -6.56
CA LYS A 165 -12.47 -4.93 -5.58
C LYS A 165 -13.91 -4.60 -5.99
N ALA A 166 -14.80 -5.60 -5.91
CA ALA A 166 -16.20 -5.48 -6.34
C ALA A 166 -16.98 -4.37 -5.63
N TYR A 167 -16.64 -4.04 -4.37
CA TYR A 167 -17.35 -3.00 -3.60
C TYR A 167 -17.22 -1.59 -4.21
N ASN A 168 -16.25 -1.36 -5.09
CA ASN A 168 -16.10 -0.07 -5.76
C ASN A 168 -17.21 0.19 -6.79
N ALA A 169 -17.99 -0.83 -7.18
CA ALA A 169 -19.17 -0.68 -8.02
C ALA A 169 -20.24 0.23 -7.36
N GLU A 170 -20.32 0.27 -6.03
CA GLU A 170 -21.21 1.17 -5.29
C GLU A 170 -20.94 2.66 -5.59
N PHE A 171 -19.73 2.98 -6.03
CA PHE A 171 -19.30 4.34 -6.44
C PHE A 171 -19.30 4.55 -7.94
N GLY A 172 -19.79 3.58 -8.74
CA GLY A 172 -19.71 3.63 -10.20
C GLY A 172 -18.29 3.49 -10.75
N LEU A 173 -17.39 2.82 -10.01
CA LEU A 173 -15.99 2.62 -10.39
C LEU A 173 -15.76 1.17 -10.91
N PRO A 174 -14.77 0.92 -11.74
CA PRO A 174 -13.68 1.84 -12.13
C PRO A 174 -14.10 2.87 -13.18
N LEU A 175 -13.39 3.99 -13.22
CA LEU A 175 -13.47 4.94 -14.34
C LEU A 175 -12.93 4.29 -15.63
N PRO A 176 -13.36 4.74 -16.83
CA PRO A 176 -12.80 4.28 -18.09
C PRO A 176 -11.27 4.47 -18.15
N GLY A 177 -10.57 3.46 -18.67
CA GLY A 177 -9.11 3.47 -18.78
C GLY A 177 -8.36 2.87 -17.59
N PHE A 178 -9.06 2.42 -16.54
CA PHE A 178 -8.47 1.61 -15.48
C PHE A 178 -8.79 0.13 -15.74
N LEU A 179 -7.75 -0.65 -15.99
CA LEU A 179 -7.83 -2.03 -16.45
C LEU A 179 -7.34 -2.98 -15.35
N HIS A 180 -7.96 -4.15 -15.25
CA HIS A 180 -7.57 -5.15 -14.26
C HIS A 180 -7.11 -6.44 -14.97
N ALA A 181 -5.81 -6.72 -14.91
CA ALA A 181 -5.23 -7.99 -15.30
C ALA A 181 -5.55 -9.09 -14.27
N ASP A 182 -5.26 -10.33 -14.61
CA ASP A 182 -5.52 -11.48 -13.75
C ASP A 182 -4.79 -11.39 -12.39
N CYS A 183 -5.43 -11.98 -11.38
CA CYS A 183 -4.88 -12.08 -10.03
C CYS A 183 -3.92 -13.27 -9.94
N PRO A 184 -2.66 -13.10 -9.47
CA PRO A 184 -1.66 -14.16 -9.39
C PRO A 184 -1.87 -15.13 -8.21
N HIS A 185 -3.11 -15.50 -7.92
CA HIS A 185 -3.51 -16.39 -6.83
C HIS A 185 -3.61 -17.83 -7.34
N TYR A 186 -2.47 -18.51 -7.44
CA TYR A 186 -2.38 -19.88 -7.96
C TYR A 186 -3.36 -20.84 -7.28
N TRP A 187 -3.40 -20.85 -5.95
CA TRP A 187 -4.30 -21.73 -5.20
C TRP A 187 -5.78 -21.61 -5.61
N ARG A 188 -6.21 -20.41 -6.04
CA ARG A 188 -7.62 -20.17 -6.42
C ARG A 188 -7.87 -20.32 -7.92
N PHE A 189 -6.90 -19.96 -8.76
CA PHE A 189 -7.08 -19.80 -10.20
C PHE A 189 -6.17 -20.71 -11.04
N GLY A 190 -5.32 -21.53 -10.39
CA GLY A 190 -4.57 -22.61 -11.06
C GLY A 190 -5.54 -23.66 -11.63
N LEU A 191 -5.22 -24.20 -12.80
CA LEU A 191 -5.96 -25.27 -13.42
C LEU A 191 -5.48 -26.63 -12.88
N GLU A 192 -6.30 -27.67 -13.04
CA GLU A 192 -5.91 -29.03 -12.63
C GLU A 192 -4.65 -29.49 -13.38
N GLY A 193 -3.62 -29.87 -12.61
CA GLY A 193 -2.32 -30.31 -13.16
C GLY A 193 -1.38 -29.16 -13.58
N GLU A 194 -1.82 -27.89 -13.54
CA GLU A 194 -0.97 -26.73 -13.87
C GLU A 194 0.02 -26.45 -12.73
N THR A 195 1.28 -26.30 -13.03
CA THR A 195 2.31 -25.84 -12.07
C THR A 195 2.24 -24.32 -11.86
N GLU A 196 2.86 -23.81 -10.78
CA GLU A 196 2.92 -22.35 -10.55
C GLU A 196 3.61 -21.60 -11.70
N LEU A 197 4.66 -22.16 -12.29
CA LEU A 197 5.36 -21.57 -13.43
C LEU A 197 4.50 -21.53 -14.69
N GLU A 198 3.75 -22.61 -14.98
CA GLU A 198 2.81 -22.63 -16.10
C GLU A 198 1.67 -21.65 -15.91
N PHE A 199 1.15 -21.55 -14.68
CA PHE A 199 0.17 -20.54 -14.29
C PHE A 199 0.71 -19.12 -14.52
N SER A 200 1.91 -18.82 -14.05
CA SER A 200 2.57 -17.53 -14.23
C SER A 200 2.77 -17.21 -15.71
N ALA A 201 3.20 -18.19 -16.52
CA ALA A 201 3.32 -18.03 -17.96
C ALA A 201 1.95 -17.79 -18.64
N ARG A 202 0.88 -18.43 -18.16
CA ARG A 202 -0.48 -18.19 -18.66
C ARG A 202 -0.94 -16.76 -18.31
N LEU A 203 -0.73 -16.30 -17.09
CA LEU A 203 -1.09 -14.92 -16.69
C LEU A 203 -0.30 -13.88 -17.51
N ALA A 204 0.95 -14.17 -17.83
CA ALA A 204 1.77 -13.29 -18.67
C ALA A 204 1.21 -13.21 -20.11
N ARG A 205 0.79 -14.32 -20.70
CA ARG A 205 0.10 -14.31 -22.02
C ARG A 205 -1.19 -13.51 -21.96
N ASN A 206 -2.02 -13.71 -20.95
CA ASN A 206 -3.27 -12.96 -20.78
C ASN A 206 -3.02 -11.45 -20.61
N LEU A 207 -1.95 -11.07 -19.90
CA LEU A 207 -1.53 -9.67 -19.80
C LEU A 207 -1.13 -9.10 -21.18
N GLU A 208 -0.36 -9.85 -21.97
CA GLU A 208 0.02 -9.42 -23.32
C GLU A 208 -1.20 -9.29 -24.23
N GLU A 209 -2.13 -10.22 -24.17
CA GLU A 209 -3.40 -10.17 -24.93
C GLU A 209 -4.22 -8.93 -24.51
N LEU A 210 -4.29 -8.61 -23.21
CA LEU A 210 -4.95 -7.40 -22.71
C LEU A 210 -4.29 -6.15 -23.30
N ILE A 211 -2.95 -6.06 -23.27
CA ILE A 211 -2.19 -4.92 -23.79
C ILE A 211 -2.45 -4.76 -25.30
N LEU A 212 -2.41 -5.85 -26.06
CA LEU A 212 -2.65 -5.83 -27.51
C LEU A 212 -4.09 -5.43 -27.85
N LYS A 213 -5.07 -5.96 -27.11
CA LYS A 213 -6.50 -5.63 -27.28
C LYS A 213 -6.78 -4.15 -27.02
N GLU A 214 -6.18 -3.60 -25.95
CA GLU A 214 -6.39 -2.21 -25.54
C GLU A 214 -5.59 -1.20 -26.38
N GLY A 215 -4.57 -1.68 -27.09
CA GLY A 215 -3.59 -0.91 -27.85
C GLY A 215 -2.39 -0.50 -27.00
N PRO A 216 -1.20 -1.05 -27.26
CA PRO A 216 0.02 -0.81 -26.45
C PRO A 216 0.33 0.68 -26.25
N ASP A 217 0.09 1.49 -27.29
CA ASP A 217 0.35 2.93 -27.25
C ASP A 217 -0.69 3.73 -26.45
N THR A 218 -1.68 3.06 -25.86
CA THR A 218 -2.67 3.70 -24.98
C THR A 218 -2.38 3.45 -23.50
N ILE A 219 -1.46 2.53 -23.17
CA ILE A 219 -1.13 2.13 -21.80
C ILE A 219 -0.08 3.09 -21.22
N ALA A 220 -0.40 3.72 -20.10
CA ALA A 220 0.48 4.67 -19.42
C ALA A 220 1.43 3.99 -18.42
N GLY A 221 0.99 2.93 -17.74
CA GLY A 221 1.78 2.19 -16.76
C GLY A 221 1.02 1.03 -16.15
N MET A 222 1.75 0.15 -15.47
CA MET A 222 1.20 -0.97 -14.68
C MET A 222 1.62 -0.84 -13.21
N PHE A 223 0.65 -0.92 -12.31
CA PHE A 223 0.87 -0.94 -10.86
C PHE A 223 0.65 -2.34 -10.29
N ALA A 224 1.53 -2.74 -9.39
CA ALA A 224 1.41 -4.03 -8.72
C ALA A 224 1.97 -3.98 -7.29
N GLU A 225 1.22 -4.54 -6.34
CA GLU A 225 1.73 -4.87 -5.02
C GLU A 225 2.66 -6.10 -5.11
N PRO A 226 3.79 -6.16 -4.41
CA PRO A 226 4.59 -7.40 -4.34
C PRO A 226 3.79 -8.58 -3.80
N VAL A 227 3.01 -8.36 -2.75
CA VAL A 227 1.96 -9.24 -2.22
C VAL A 227 0.67 -8.44 -2.17
N GLN A 228 -0.41 -8.95 -2.72
CA GLN A 228 -1.71 -8.27 -2.66
C GLN A 228 -2.28 -8.35 -1.23
N GLY A 229 -1.90 -7.37 -0.39
CA GLY A 229 -2.19 -7.40 1.04
C GLY A 229 -3.68 -7.39 1.35
N ALA A 230 -4.38 -6.31 1.06
CA ALA A 230 -5.82 -6.17 1.27
C ALA A 230 -6.64 -7.09 0.34
N GLY A 231 -6.02 -7.63 -0.70
CA GLY A 231 -6.57 -8.65 -1.59
C GLY A 231 -6.88 -9.97 -0.92
N GLY A 232 -6.20 -10.24 0.20
CA GLY A 232 -6.29 -11.49 0.94
C GLY A 232 -4.92 -12.10 1.24
N VAL A 233 -3.87 -11.25 1.32
CA VAL A 233 -2.47 -11.65 1.50
C VAL A 233 -2.05 -12.64 0.41
N ILE A 234 -2.36 -12.28 -0.84
CA ILE A 234 -2.09 -13.12 -2.01
C ILE A 234 -0.61 -13.01 -2.36
N VAL A 235 0.15 -14.04 -2.03
CA VAL A 235 1.52 -14.20 -2.48
C VAL A 235 1.50 -14.55 -3.96
N PRO A 236 2.30 -13.87 -4.81
CA PRO A 236 2.34 -14.21 -6.24
C PRO A 236 2.86 -15.62 -6.45
N ALA A 237 2.35 -16.30 -7.47
CA ALA A 237 2.87 -17.59 -7.91
C ALA A 237 4.34 -17.48 -8.33
N GLU A 238 5.08 -18.59 -8.23
CA GLU A 238 6.47 -18.66 -8.64
C GLU A 238 6.65 -18.18 -10.09
N GLY A 239 7.65 -17.32 -10.32
CA GLY A 239 7.98 -16.81 -11.65
C GLY A 239 7.02 -15.75 -12.20
N TYR A 240 6.03 -15.28 -11.43
CA TYR A 240 5.02 -14.33 -11.94
C TYR A 240 5.63 -13.01 -12.44
N PHE A 241 6.45 -12.36 -11.64
CA PHE A 241 7.05 -11.08 -12.02
C PHE A 241 8.10 -11.24 -13.12
N GLU A 242 8.86 -12.32 -13.10
CA GLU A 242 9.82 -12.67 -14.15
C GLU A 242 9.12 -12.88 -15.50
N ALA A 243 7.91 -13.43 -15.50
CA ALA A 243 7.14 -13.67 -16.72
C ALA A 243 6.52 -12.38 -17.30
N ILE A 244 6.05 -11.44 -16.46
CA ILE A 244 5.40 -10.22 -16.96
C ILE A 244 6.36 -9.09 -17.32
N ARG A 245 7.54 -8.99 -16.67
CA ARG A 245 8.53 -7.92 -16.94
C ARG A 245 8.94 -7.79 -18.41
N PRO A 246 9.32 -8.88 -19.11
CA PRO A 246 9.70 -8.78 -20.52
C PRO A 246 8.59 -8.20 -21.40
N ILE A 247 7.33 -8.47 -21.07
CA ILE A 247 6.15 -7.94 -21.79
C ILE A 247 6.04 -6.43 -21.56
N LEU A 248 6.14 -5.97 -20.32
CA LEU A 248 6.08 -4.55 -20.00
C LEU A 248 7.21 -3.77 -20.69
N ARG A 249 8.44 -4.32 -20.68
CA ARG A 249 9.60 -3.74 -21.38
C ARG A 249 9.40 -3.70 -22.90
N LYS A 250 8.87 -4.77 -23.50
CA LYS A 250 8.57 -4.87 -24.94
C LYS A 250 7.68 -3.72 -25.42
N TYR A 251 6.71 -3.32 -24.61
CA TYR A 251 5.74 -2.28 -24.96
C TYR A 251 6.05 -0.93 -24.31
N ASN A 252 7.22 -0.76 -23.70
CA ASN A 252 7.63 0.45 -22.99
C ASN A 252 6.58 0.92 -21.98
N ILE A 253 6.06 -0.01 -21.18
CA ILE A 253 5.08 0.27 -20.12
C ILE A 253 5.84 0.39 -18.79
N PRO A 254 5.88 1.57 -18.16
CA PRO A 254 6.47 1.75 -16.83
C PRO A 254 5.84 0.81 -15.81
N PHE A 255 6.69 0.19 -14.97
CA PHE A 255 6.28 -0.74 -13.93
C PHE A 255 6.42 -0.12 -12.55
N ILE A 256 5.31 -0.01 -11.80
CA ILE A 256 5.24 0.64 -10.52
C ILE A 256 5.00 -0.41 -9.41
N ALA A 257 5.91 -0.49 -8.45
CA ALA A 257 5.71 -1.30 -7.26
C ALA A 257 4.96 -0.50 -6.19
N ASP A 258 3.77 -0.95 -5.87
CA ASP A 258 3.02 -0.45 -4.70
C ASP A 258 3.51 -1.19 -3.44
N GLU A 259 4.48 -0.58 -2.78
CA GLU A 259 5.12 -1.06 -1.55
C GLU A 259 4.42 -0.53 -0.27
N VAL A 260 3.26 0.06 -0.40
CA VAL A 260 2.52 0.66 0.73
C VAL A 260 2.34 -0.31 1.89
N ILE A 261 2.12 -1.61 1.61
CA ILE A 261 2.05 -2.65 2.64
C ILE A 261 3.38 -3.40 2.78
N CYS A 262 4.00 -3.77 1.66
CA CYS A 262 5.13 -4.70 1.65
C CYS A 262 6.46 -4.06 2.05
N GLY A 263 6.62 -2.76 1.87
CA GLY A 263 7.85 -2.03 2.17
C GLY A 263 8.23 -2.00 3.65
N PHE A 264 9.47 -1.64 3.89
CA PHE A 264 10.04 -1.43 5.23
C PHE A 264 10.01 -2.68 6.12
N GLY A 265 10.35 -3.83 5.54
CA GLY A 265 10.61 -5.06 6.29
C GLY A 265 9.45 -6.03 6.39
N ARG A 266 8.27 -5.72 5.89
CA ARG A 266 7.07 -6.56 6.03
C ARG A 266 7.24 -7.97 5.46
N THR A 267 8.06 -8.14 4.44
CA THR A 267 8.33 -9.44 3.79
C THR A 267 9.67 -10.08 4.22
N GLY A 268 10.39 -9.44 5.14
CA GLY A 268 11.74 -9.86 5.55
C GLY A 268 12.87 -9.22 4.75
N GLU A 269 12.54 -8.49 3.67
CA GLU A 269 13.42 -7.60 2.92
C GLU A 269 12.96 -6.16 3.13
N MET A 270 13.83 -5.16 2.93
CA MET A 270 13.46 -3.74 3.00
C MET A 270 12.29 -3.44 2.06
N TRP A 271 12.30 -4.03 0.87
CA TRP A 271 11.28 -3.91 -0.17
C TRP A 271 10.76 -5.28 -0.59
N GLY A 272 9.45 -5.43 -0.67
CA GLY A 272 8.83 -6.64 -1.20
C GLY A 272 9.16 -6.87 -2.68
N SER A 273 9.39 -5.81 -3.44
CA SER A 273 9.82 -5.87 -4.84
C SER A 273 11.19 -6.54 -5.01
N VAL A 274 12.08 -6.43 -4.01
CA VAL A 274 13.36 -7.18 -3.99
C VAL A 274 13.10 -8.66 -3.77
N LYS A 275 12.27 -8.99 -2.78
CA LYS A 275 11.94 -10.38 -2.46
C LYS A 275 11.38 -11.17 -3.63
N TYR A 276 10.58 -10.52 -4.47
CA TYR A 276 9.90 -11.15 -5.61
C TYR A 276 10.47 -10.75 -6.96
N ASP A 277 11.69 -10.20 -7.00
CA ASP A 277 12.40 -9.77 -8.21
C ASP A 277 11.51 -8.96 -9.19
N MET A 278 10.78 -7.96 -8.69
CA MET A 278 9.88 -7.16 -9.53
C MET A 278 10.62 -6.22 -10.48
N GLN A 279 11.76 -5.65 -10.07
CA GLN A 279 12.54 -4.65 -10.82
C GLN A 279 11.68 -3.48 -11.34
N PRO A 280 11.04 -2.71 -10.47
CA PRO A 280 10.16 -1.61 -10.86
C PRO A 280 10.95 -0.36 -11.31
N ASP A 281 10.26 0.53 -12.04
CA ASP A 281 10.75 1.86 -12.41
C ASP A 281 10.46 2.91 -11.33
N ILE A 282 9.42 2.68 -10.51
CA ILE A 282 8.94 3.57 -9.45
C ILE A 282 8.48 2.72 -8.26
N ILE A 283 8.78 3.19 -7.05
CA ILE A 283 8.22 2.65 -5.81
C ILE A 283 7.27 3.65 -5.18
N VAL A 284 6.09 3.19 -4.78
CA VAL A 284 5.15 3.92 -3.93
C VAL A 284 5.19 3.34 -2.53
N ALA A 285 5.41 4.20 -1.53
CA ALA A 285 5.58 3.81 -0.14
C ALA A 285 4.68 4.64 0.79
N SER A 286 4.26 4.05 1.92
CA SER A 286 3.49 4.71 2.97
C SER A 286 3.53 3.84 4.25
N LYS A 287 2.51 3.90 5.09
CA LYS A 287 2.33 3.03 6.28
C LYS A 287 3.58 2.89 7.14
N CYS A 288 4.36 1.83 6.91
CA CYS A 288 5.54 1.51 7.73
C CYS A 288 6.67 2.54 7.63
N ILE A 289 6.66 3.45 6.65
CA ILE A 289 7.65 4.53 6.53
C ILE A 289 7.77 5.35 7.82
N THR A 290 6.66 5.53 8.53
CA THR A 290 6.58 6.25 9.81
C THR A 290 6.23 5.34 10.99
N ALA A 291 6.29 4.02 10.82
CA ALA A 291 5.82 3.04 11.80
C ALA A 291 4.38 3.30 12.32
N GLY A 292 3.55 4.02 11.55
CA GLY A 292 2.19 4.39 11.94
C GLY A 292 2.07 5.61 12.85
N TYR A 293 3.19 6.27 13.21
CA TYR A 293 3.19 7.41 14.13
C TYR A 293 2.84 8.75 13.46
N PHE A 294 2.91 8.82 12.12
CA PHE A 294 2.56 10.03 11.37
C PHE A 294 2.03 9.67 9.98
N PRO A 295 0.99 10.36 9.45
CA PRO A 295 0.52 10.15 8.08
C PRO A 295 1.57 10.64 7.08
N MET A 296 2.07 9.74 6.22
CA MET A 296 3.04 10.06 5.17
C MET A 296 2.96 9.04 4.04
N GLY A 297 3.16 9.52 2.81
CA GLY A 297 3.44 8.72 1.64
C GLY A 297 4.66 9.27 0.90
N ALA A 298 5.30 8.42 0.13
CA ALA A 298 6.44 8.77 -0.70
C ALA A 298 6.38 8.04 -2.05
N VAL A 299 6.87 8.72 -3.07
CA VAL A 299 7.11 8.15 -4.41
C VAL A 299 8.60 8.25 -4.68
N ILE A 300 9.26 7.12 -4.83
CA ILE A 300 10.69 7.04 -5.15
C ILE A 300 10.80 6.79 -6.65
N LEU A 301 11.36 7.74 -7.37
CA LEU A 301 11.46 7.73 -8.84
C LEU A 301 12.79 7.13 -9.27
N GLY A 302 12.76 6.10 -10.12
CA GLY A 302 13.97 5.62 -10.81
C GLY A 302 14.57 6.75 -11.66
N LYS A 303 15.91 6.78 -11.74
CA LYS A 303 16.65 7.91 -12.34
C LYS A 303 16.19 8.24 -13.75
N ALA A 304 16.05 7.24 -14.60
CA ALA A 304 15.62 7.47 -16.00
C ALA A 304 14.23 8.11 -16.10
N PHE A 305 13.27 7.63 -15.29
CA PHE A 305 11.93 8.23 -15.23
C PHE A 305 11.96 9.63 -14.63
N CYS A 306 12.75 9.82 -13.57
CA CYS A 306 12.94 11.11 -12.91
C CYS A 306 13.51 12.16 -13.88
N ASP A 307 14.59 11.83 -14.59
CA ASP A 307 15.23 12.75 -15.53
C ASP A 307 14.28 13.14 -16.68
N ALA A 308 13.51 12.17 -17.20
CA ALA A 308 12.50 12.45 -18.22
C ALA A 308 11.35 13.33 -17.68
N LEU A 309 10.88 13.08 -16.46
CA LEU A 309 9.83 13.89 -15.82
C LEU A 309 10.32 15.31 -15.53
N MET A 310 11.55 15.46 -15.02
CA MET A 310 12.16 16.77 -14.78
C MET A 310 12.24 17.60 -16.05
N LYS A 311 12.73 17.01 -17.14
CA LYS A 311 12.81 17.69 -18.45
C LYS A 311 11.45 18.23 -18.90
N VAL A 312 10.40 17.39 -18.89
CA VAL A 312 9.07 17.86 -19.33
C VAL A 312 8.43 18.83 -18.34
N SER A 313 8.83 18.81 -17.07
CA SER A 313 8.38 19.78 -16.07
C SER A 313 9.05 21.14 -16.26
N GLU A 314 10.34 21.18 -16.62
CA GLU A 314 11.05 22.42 -17.01
C GLU A 314 10.41 23.06 -18.25
N GLU A 315 10.10 22.27 -19.28
CA GLU A 315 9.39 22.73 -20.49
C GLU A 315 7.95 23.23 -20.19
N ALA A 316 7.36 22.76 -19.08
CA ALA A 316 6.04 23.18 -18.61
C ALA A 316 6.11 24.33 -17.59
N GLU A 317 7.32 24.83 -17.29
CA GLU A 317 7.63 25.83 -16.26
C GLU A 317 7.43 25.34 -14.81
N GLU A 318 6.61 24.31 -14.57
CA GLU A 318 6.40 23.69 -13.26
C GLU A 318 5.84 22.25 -13.37
N PHE A 319 5.90 21.52 -12.27
CA PHE A 319 5.06 20.35 -12.03
C PHE A 319 3.84 20.76 -11.20
N PRO A 320 2.66 21.03 -11.82
CA PRO A 320 1.52 21.68 -11.17
C PRO A 320 0.74 20.71 -10.28
N HIS A 321 1.40 20.16 -9.28
CA HIS A 321 0.84 19.18 -8.36
C HIS A 321 1.57 19.18 -7.02
N GLY A 322 0.81 19.05 -5.92
CA GLY A 322 1.35 18.96 -4.58
C GLY A 322 0.28 18.90 -3.51
N PHE A 323 0.69 18.50 -2.32
CA PHE A 323 -0.14 18.45 -1.13
C PHE A 323 0.43 19.40 -0.08
N THR A 324 -0.41 20.21 0.55
CA THR A 324 0.00 21.21 1.53
C THR A 324 0.93 20.65 2.62
N ALA A 325 0.65 19.45 3.09
CA ALA A 325 1.44 18.78 4.11
C ALA A 325 2.40 17.72 3.57
N GLY A 326 2.57 17.60 2.25
CA GLY A 326 3.53 16.67 1.66
C GLY A 326 4.96 17.04 2.04
N GLY A 327 5.74 16.06 2.54
CA GLY A 327 7.09 16.31 3.04
C GLY A 327 7.13 17.09 4.34
N ASN A 328 6.10 16.96 5.19
CA ASN A 328 6.04 17.62 6.49
C ASN A 328 7.26 17.31 7.36
N PRO A 329 7.90 18.32 8.00
CA PRO A 329 9.09 18.12 8.83
C PRO A 329 8.91 17.11 9.98
N LEU A 330 7.73 17.09 10.62
CA LEU A 330 7.42 16.12 11.68
C LEU A 330 7.41 14.69 11.14
N GLY A 331 6.68 14.47 10.04
CA GLY A 331 6.61 13.18 9.38
C GLY A 331 7.99 12.72 8.91
N SER A 332 8.79 13.62 8.37
CA SER A 332 10.16 13.31 7.92
C SER A 332 11.08 12.90 9.07
N ALA A 333 11.02 13.59 10.22
CA ALA A 333 11.80 13.23 11.41
C ALA A 333 11.36 11.87 11.98
N VAL A 334 10.05 11.62 12.03
CA VAL A 334 9.48 10.33 12.44
C VAL A 334 9.91 9.21 11.50
N ALA A 335 9.86 9.44 10.19
CA ALA A 335 10.27 8.45 9.19
C ALA A 335 11.76 8.11 9.31
N LEU A 336 12.64 9.11 9.42
CA LEU A 336 14.08 8.90 9.66
C LEU A 336 14.32 8.03 10.90
N LYS A 337 13.62 8.33 12.01
CA LYS A 337 13.78 7.53 13.23
C LYS A 337 13.17 6.14 13.10
N SER A 338 12.05 5.99 12.41
CA SER A 338 11.46 4.68 12.10
C SER A 338 12.43 3.80 11.30
N LEU A 339 13.06 4.35 10.27
CA LEU A 339 14.07 3.64 9.48
C LEU A 339 15.27 3.25 10.33
N ALA A 340 15.78 4.15 11.18
CA ALA A 340 16.85 3.85 12.11
C ALA A 340 16.48 2.72 13.10
N VAL A 341 15.25 2.70 13.62
CA VAL A 341 14.76 1.60 14.48
C VAL A 341 14.75 0.25 13.74
N ILE A 342 14.31 0.23 12.48
CA ILE A 342 14.34 -1.01 11.67
C ILE A 342 15.77 -1.55 11.54
N GLU A 343 16.76 -0.68 11.33
CA GLU A 343 18.17 -1.02 11.19
C GLU A 343 18.81 -1.37 12.54
N ASP A 344 18.74 -0.45 13.53
CA ASP A 344 19.42 -0.56 14.82
C ASP A 344 18.93 -1.74 15.65
N GLU A 345 17.64 -2.05 15.59
CA GLU A 345 17.03 -3.17 16.33
C GLU A 345 17.01 -4.46 15.52
N GLY A 346 17.55 -4.47 14.30
CA GLY A 346 17.68 -5.66 13.46
C GLY A 346 16.34 -6.31 13.10
N LEU A 347 15.30 -5.48 12.86
CA LEU A 347 13.93 -5.98 12.68
C LEU A 347 13.78 -6.90 11.47
N LEU A 348 14.50 -6.66 10.37
CA LEU A 348 14.50 -7.56 9.19
C LEU A 348 15.01 -8.95 9.55
N GLY A 349 16.11 -9.03 10.30
CA GLY A 349 16.66 -10.29 10.79
C GLY A 349 15.68 -11.04 11.70
N ASN A 350 14.97 -10.33 12.58
CA ASN A 350 13.93 -10.89 13.43
C ASN A 350 12.76 -11.45 12.60
N VAL A 351 12.25 -10.70 11.61
CA VAL A 351 11.18 -11.19 10.72
C VAL A 351 11.59 -12.49 10.05
N ASN A 352 12.78 -12.55 9.46
CA ASN A 352 13.29 -13.76 8.80
C ASN A 352 13.44 -14.94 9.77
N LYS A 353 13.86 -14.69 11.01
CA LYS A 353 13.97 -15.72 12.06
C LYS A 353 12.62 -16.27 12.49
N VAL A 354 11.61 -15.42 12.69
CA VAL A 354 10.32 -15.85 13.25
C VAL A 354 9.33 -16.32 12.20
N SER A 355 9.43 -15.85 10.95
CA SER A 355 8.49 -16.17 9.87
C SER A 355 8.45 -17.67 9.57
N GLY A 356 9.60 -18.34 9.49
CA GLY A 356 9.68 -19.78 9.25
C GLY A 356 8.94 -20.59 10.33
N ARG A 357 9.14 -20.25 11.61
CA ARG A 357 8.43 -20.89 12.74
C ARG A 357 6.93 -20.60 12.71
N PHE A 358 6.54 -19.38 12.36
CA PHE A 358 5.15 -18.96 12.26
C PHE A 358 4.44 -19.71 11.14
N MET A 359 5.03 -19.75 9.94
CA MET A 359 4.50 -20.48 8.80
C MET A 359 4.38 -21.98 9.03
N ALA A 360 5.35 -22.62 9.70
CA ALA A 360 5.28 -24.02 10.05
C ALA A 360 4.10 -24.33 10.99
N ARG A 361 3.79 -23.40 11.92
CA ARG A 361 2.62 -23.54 12.80
C ARG A 361 1.30 -23.33 12.07
N LEU A 362 1.24 -22.34 11.15
CA LEU A 362 0.05 -22.12 10.33
C LEU A 362 -0.26 -23.32 9.43
N LYS A 363 0.76 -23.93 8.82
CA LYS A 363 0.58 -25.17 8.03
C LYS A 363 -0.05 -26.28 8.86
N LYS A 364 0.42 -26.50 10.10
CA LYS A 364 -0.18 -27.49 11.02
C LYS A 364 -1.64 -27.18 11.36
N LEU A 365 -2.00 -25.90 11.51
CA LEU A 365 -3.40 -25.51 11.68
C LEU A 365 -4.23 -25.83 10.44
N GLY A 366 -3.64 -25.69 9.24
CA GLY A 366 -4.26 -26.06 7.97
C GLY A 366 -4.61 -27.55 7.85
N GLU A 367 -3.85 -28.42 8.50
CA GLU A 367 -4.07 -29.87 8.53
C GLU A 367 -5.20 -30.32 9.49
N HIS A 368 -5.69 -29.41 10.34
CA HIS A 368 -6.72 -29.74 11.32
C HIS A 368 -8.08 -29.95 10.64
N LYS A 369 -8.80 -31.02 10.99
CA LYS A 369 -10.09 -31.41 10.40
C LYS A 369 -11.18 -30.33 10.43
N TYR A 370 -11.07 -29.36 11.33
CA TYR A 370 -11.96 -28.18 11.43
C TYR A 370 -11.30 -26.91 10.91
N CYS A 371 -10.21 -27.02 10.14
CA CYS A 371 -9.54 -25.87 9.60
C CYS A 371 -10.42 -25.16 8.59
N LEU A 372 -10.68 -23.88 8.85
CA LEU A 372 -11.47 -23.01 7.99
C LEU A 372 -10.59 -22.06 7.15
N LEU A 373 -9.26 -22.16 7.26
CA LEU A 373 -8.32 -21.30 6.52
C LEU A 373 -8.49 -21.42 5.01
N TYR A 374 -8.91 -22.58 4.52
CA TYR A 374 -9.13 -22.85 3.10
C TYR A 374 -10.57 -22.65 2.64
N THR A 375 -11.53 -22.56 3.57
CA THR A 375 -12.95 -22.44 3.23
C THR A 375 -13.52 -21.06 3.48
N SER A 376 -12.97 -20.32 4.47
CA SER A 376 -13.39 -18.96 4.79
C SER A 376 -12.35 -18.33 5.73
N PRO A 377 -11.42 -17.52 5.20
CA PRO A 377 -10.32 -16.94 5.99
C PRO A 377 -10.78 -15.89 7.00
N SER A 378 -12.03 -15.41 6.94
CA SER A 378 -12.59 -14.50 7.94
C SER A 378 -14.07 -14.81 8.25
N PRO A 379 -14.57 -14.41 9.43
CA PRO A 379 -16.00 -14.49 9.75
C PRO A 379 -16.90 -13.74 8.73
N ARG A 380 -16.39 -12.66 8.13
CA ARG A 380 -17.09 -11.91 7.09
C ARG A 380 -17.22 -12.71 5.79
N ASP A 381 -16.19 -13.48 5.44
CA ASP A 381 -16.22 -14.33 4.25
C ASP A 381 -17.19 -15.50 4.43
N ARG A 382 -17.41 -15.98 5.65
CA ARG A 382 -18.42 -17.00 5.96
C ARG A 382 -19.85 -16.53 5.64
N THR A 383 -20.18 -15.30 5.92
CA THR A 383 -21.50 -14.74 5.61
C THR A 383 -21.69 -14.55 4.11
N ARG A 384 -20.63 -14.18 3.38
CA ARG A 384 -20.65 -14.03 1.92
C ARG A 384 -20.63 -15.36 1.18
N SER A 385 -19.93 -16.38 1.69
CA SER A 385 -19.89 -17.70 1.05
C SER A 385 -21.21 -18.49 1.18
N ARG A 386 -22.15 -18.03 2.02
CA ARG A 386 -23.50 -18.57 2.14
C ARG A 386 -24.52 -17.88 1.22
N MET A 387 -24.16 -16.79 0.56
CA MET A 387 -24.99 -16.22 -0.48
C MET A 387 -24.81 -17.00 -1.79
N PRO A 388 -25.91 -17.33 -2.50
CA PRO A 388 -25.83 -17.95 -3.80
C PRO A 388 -24.99 -17.07 -4.74
N SER A 389 -24.21 -17.69 -5.62
CA SER A 389 -23.34 -17.04 -6.61
C SER A 389 -24.11 -16.31 -7.72
N SER A 390 -25.30 -15.87 -7.44
CA SER A 390 -26.18 -15.09 -8.34
C SER A 390 -26.66 -13.84 -7.61
N ALA A 391 -25.78 -12.89 -7.49
CA ALA A 391 -26.13 -11.47 -7.32
C ALA A 391 -24.95 -10.65 -7.82
#